data_c0c841558ecbed61ee377f4e52632a39
#
_entry.id   c0c841558ecbed61ee377f4e52632a39
#
_cell.length_a   1.000
_cell.length_b   1.000
_cell.length_c   1.000
_cell.angle_alpha   90.00
_cell.angle_beta   90.00
_cell.angle_gamma   90.00
#
_symmetry.space_group_name_H-M   'P 1'
#
loop_
_entity.id
_entity.type
_entity.pdbx_description
1 polymer ?
#
loop_
_entity_poly.entity_id
_entity_poly.type
_entity_poly.pdbx_seq_one_letter_code
_entity_poly.pdbx_strand_id
1 'polypeptide(L)'
;MAIIRSARLTLRREHGMSSNQKGADESSAQMKQQVNITTLNNQSWVLVTGASSGFGEEFARQYAAQGRPLVLVARRFEKLQTLATDLRERYRVDVVVEQVDLSNVAAVIQLHHRLRERGIAIDILINNAGHGLQGTFVDGTLDAALAMLQLDVVSLTAVTHVFAQDMRTRGRGKILLVASFLAYLGVEKFAVYAAAKAYVLRLGEALHGELKRDGVTVTVLCPGMSDTGFATAAQQKITPALKLLMMQPAPVVRAGIRALQARRISVVPGWANKATVMFTRTTPRWLHQAVFARIMGATDRGDAHSASVKVARR
;
A
#
# COMPACT_ATOMS: atom_id res chain seq x y z
N MET A 1 63.58 31.81 -37.98
CA MET A 1 63.03 32.05 -36.60
C MET A 1 61.55 32.44 -36.52
N ALA A 2 60.82 32.50 -37.63
CA ALA A 2 59.41 32.92 -37.68
C ALA A 2 58.38 31.76 -37.62
N ILE A 3 58.79 30.55 -37.91
CA ILE A 3 57.87 29.36 -38.03
C ILE A 3 57.57 28.74 -36.64
N ILE A 4 58.47 28.88 -35.66
CA ILE A 4 58.28 28.28 -34.31
C ILE A 4 57.33 29.10 -33.39
N ARG A 5 57.05 30.37 -33.72
CA ARG A 5 56.11 31.21 -32.93
C ARG A 5 54.62 30.98 -33.29
N SER A 6 54.33 30.52 -34.49
CA SER A 6 52.96 30.27 -34.95
C SER A 6 52.37 29.00 -34.32
N ALA A 7 53.15 27.92 -34.15
CA ALA A 7 52.70 26.65 -33.60
C ALA A 7 52.35 26.69 -32.09
N ARG A 8 52.98 27.60 -31.31
CA ARG A 8 52.68 27.74 -29.86
C ARG A 8 51.41 28.55 -29.58
N LEU A 9 50.93 29.36 -30.49
CA LEU A 9 49.70 30.14 -30.33
C LEU A 9 48.46 29.32 -30.69
N THR A 10 48.56 28.37 -31.62
CA THR A 10 47.45 27.46 -32.01
C THR A 10 47.18 26.40 -30.93
N LEU A 11 48.22 25.79 -30.34
CA LEU A 11 48.09 24.81 -29.26
C LEU A 11 47.52 25.40 -27.94
N ARG A 12 47.76 26.70 -27.66
CA ARG A 12 47.17 27.38 -26.48
C ARG A 12 45.66 27.70 -26.67
N ARG A 13 45.17 27.87 -27.90
CA ARG A 13 43.74 28.11 -28.17
C ARG A 13 42.93 26.85 -28.08
N GLU A 14 43.43 25.68 -28.49
CA GLU A 14 42.68 24.42 -28.41
C GLU A 14 42.59 23.88 -26.99
N HIS A 15 43.61 24.07 -26.12
CA HIS A 15 43.54 23.67 -24.71
C HIS A 15 42.65 24.60 -23.85
N GLY A 16 42.49 25.86 -24.23
CA GLY A 16 41.63 26.82 -23.52
C GLY A 16 40.14 26.67 -23.81
N MET A 17 39.80 26.17 -25.02
CA MET A 17 38.38 25.94 -25.37
C MET A 17 37.84 24.64 -24.75
N SER A 18 38.66 23.60 -24.55
CA SER A 18 38.22 22.32 -23.96
C SER A 18 37.92 22.42 -22.45
N SER A 19 38.65 23.25 -21.71
CA SER A 19 38.41 23.40 -20.25
C SER A 19 37.16 24.24 -19.94
N ASN A 20 36.86 25.25 -20.77
CA ASN A 20 35.70 26.10 -20.57
C ASN A 20 34.36 25.39 -20.98
N GLN A 21 34.41 24.51 -21.99
CA GLN A 21 33.22 23.72 -22.35
C GLN A 21 32.94 22.61 -21.31
N LYS A 22 33.94 21.95 -20.77
CA LYS A 22 33.71 20.96 -19.70
C LYS A 22 33.13 21.60 -18.42
N GLY A 23 33.64 22.76 -18.01
CA GLY A 23 33.10 23.47 -16.86
C GLY A 23 31.66 23.98 -17.04
N ALA A 24 31.29 24.37 -18.27
CA ALA A 24 29.93 24.76 -18.58
C ALA A 24 28.94 23.58 -18.62
N ASP A 25 29.38 22.41 -19.12
CA ASP A 25 28.59 21.19 -19.13
C ASP A 25 28.41 20.61 -17.71
N GLU A 26 29.44 20.61 -16.88
CA GLU A 26 29.37 20.20 -15.48
C GLU A 26 28.44 21.13 -14.66
N SER A 27 28.56 22.45 -14.86
CA SER A 27 27.69 23.44 -14.22
C SER A 27 26.23 23.30 -14.67
N SER A 28 25.97 23.05 -15.95
CA SER A 28 24.62 22.82 -16.46
C SER A 28 24.01 21.50 -15.98
N ALA A 29 24.83 20.45 -15.83
CA ALA A 29 24.40 19.16 -15.26
C ALA A 29 24.09 19.31 -13.75
N GLN A 30 24.93 20.01 -12.99
CA GLN A 30 24.69 20.30 -11.57
C GLN A 30 23.44 21.17 -11.39
N MET A 31 23.23 22.19 -12.22
CA MET A 31 22.04 23.05 -12.17
C MET A 31 20.77 22.27 -12.54
N LYS A 32 20.80 21.40 -13.55
CA LYS A 32 19.69 20.50 -13.89
C LYS A 32 19.38 19.51 -12.75
N GLN A 33 20.41 18.97 -12.08
CA GLN A 33 20.26 18.09 -10.93
C GLN A 33 19.69 18.83 -9.73
N GLN A 34 20.14 20.06 -9.45
CA GLN A 34 19.61 20.92 -8.38
C GLN A 34 18.16 21.32 -8.63
N VAL A 35 17.81 21.70 -9.86
CA VAL A 35 16.42 22.04 -10.26
C VAL A 35 15.53 20.80 -10.14
N ASN A 36 16.01 19.61 -10.52
CA ASN A 36 15.26 18.38 -10.40
C ASN A 36 14.98 18.00 -8.93
N ILE A 37 15.99 18.13 -8.06
CA ILE A 37 15.84 17.88 -6.61
C ILE A 37 14.86 18.91 -5.99
N THR A 38 14.94 20.18 -6.36
CA THR A 38 14.05 21.22 -5.85
C THR A 38 12.60 21.00 -6.30
N THR A 39 12.39 20.54 -7.53
CA THR A 39 11.06 20.22 -8.07
C THR A 39 10.45 19.00 -7.37
N LEU A 40 11.24 17.95 -7.12
CA LEU A 40 10.81 16.76 -6.40
C LEU A 40 10.42 17.07 -4.94
N ASN A 41 11.16 17.96 -4.28
CA ASN A 41 10.89 18.35 -2.89
C ASN A 41 9.59 19.15 -2.71
N ASN A 42 9.05 19.78 -3.78
CA ASN A 42 7.81 20.55 -3.71
C ASN A 42 6.58 19.73 -4.08
N GLN A 43 6.73 18.49 -4.52
CA GLN A 43 5.63 17.61 -4.90
C GLN A 43 5.13 16.80 -3.70
N SER A 44 3.81 16.65 -3.59
CA SER A 44 3.17 15.84 -2.53
C SER A 44 3.09 14.38 -2.96
N TRP A 45 4.16 13.61 -2.67
CA TRP A 45 4.29 12.21 -3.06
C TRP A 45 3.36 11.28 -2.29
N VAL A 46 2.81 10.29 -3.00
CA VAL A 46 2.00 9.21 -2.43
C VAL A 46 2.78 7.90 -2.51
N LEU A 47 3.04 7.28 -1.37
CA LEU A 47 3.61 5.93 -1.31
C LEU A 47 2.49 4.91 -1.14
N VAL A 48 2.46 3.91 -2.03
CA VAL A 48 1.47 2.82 -1.98
C VAL A 48 2.19 1.49 -1.82
N THR A 49 1.98 0.81 -0.69
CA THR A 49 2.47 -0.54 -0.48
C THR A 49 1.50 -1.58 -1.04
N GLY A 50 2.02 -2.70 -1.56
CA GLY A 50 1.20 -3.71 -2.22
C GLY A 50 0.58 -3.22 -3.53
N ALA A 51 1.24 -2.29 -4.23
CA ALA A 51 0.71 -1.60 -5.42
C ALA A 51 0.52 -2.50 -6.65
N SER A 52 1.02 -3.74 -6.64
CA SER A 52 1.03 -4.61 -7.82
C SER A 52 -0.31 -5.32 -8.10
N SER A 53 -1.36 -5.10 -7.31
CA SER A 53 -2.72 -5.65 -7.53
C SER A 53 -3.77 -5.07 -6.57
N GLY A 54 -5.03 -5.30 -6.89
CA GLY A 54 -6.17 -5.07 -6.00
C GLY A 54 -6.32 -3.63 -5.54
N PHE A 55 -6.53 -3.44 -4.23
CA PHE A 55 -6.69 -2.09 -3.69
C PHE A 55 -5.44 -1.22 -3.89
N GLY A 56 -4.23 -1.78 -3.77
CA GLY A 56 -2.99 -1.03 -3.97
C GLY A 56 -2.87 -0.45 -5.37
N GLU A 57 -3.14 -1.25 -6.41
CA GLU A 57 -3.20 -0.80 -7.79
C GLU A 57 -4.27 0.28 -7.98
N GLU A 58 -5.46 0.06 -7.43
CA GLU A 58 -6.56 1.01 -7.54
C GLU A 58 -6.27 2.34 -6.81
N PHE A 59 -5.61 2.31 -5.63
CA PHE A 59 -5.12 3.52 -4.97
C PHE A 59 -4.14 4.29 -5.86
N ALA A 60 -3.19 3.58 -6.48
CA ALA A 60 -2.24 4.20 -7.40
C ALA A 60 -2.95 4.89 -8.56
N ARG A 61 -3.92 4.23 -9.19
CA ARG A 61 -4.72 4.80 -10.28
C ARG A 61 -5.51 6.05 -9.86
N GLN A 62 -6.19 6.00 -8.71
CA GLN A 62 -6.99 7.13 -8.25
C GLN A 62 -6.14 8.33 -7.81
N TYR A 63 -4.95 8.12 -7.25
CA TYR A 63 -4.04 9.22 -6.94
C TYR A 63 -3.34 9.78 -8.18
N ALA A 64 -2.96 8.93 -9.14
CA ALA A 64 -2.45 9.39 -10.44
C ALA A 64 -3.47 10.26 -11.17
N ALA A 65 -4.75 9.87 -11.18
CA ALA A 65 -5.85 10.66 -11.74
C ALA A 65 -6.06 12.03 -11.05
N GLN A 66 -5.54 12.19 -9.83
CA GLN A 66 -5.51 13.48 -9.11
C GLN A 66 -4.20 14.27 -9.36
N GLY A 67 -3.36 13.83 -10.30
CA GLY A 67 -2.08 14.48 -10.61
C GLY A 67 -1.00 14.29 -9.54
N ARG A 68 -1.10 13.28 -8.68
CA ARG A 68 -0.13 13.04 -7.61
C ARG A 68 1.02 12.15 -8.08
N PRO A 69 2.27 12.52 -7.79
CA PRO A 69 3.41 11.64 -8.00
C PRO A 69 3.37 10.45 -7.04
N LEU A 70 3.88 9.29 -7.48
CA LEU A 70 3.70 8.01 -6.83
C LEU A 70 5.01 7.28 -6.57
N VAL A 71 5.10 6.63 -5.41
CA VAL A 71 6.05 5.55 -5.12
C VAL A 71 5.28 4.26 -5.00
N LEU A 72 5.50 3.33 -5.93
CA LEU A 72 4.83 2.03 -5.99
C LEU A 72 5.75 0.96 -5.39
N VAL A 73 5.30 0.31 -4.32
CA VAL A 73 6.11 -0.68 -3.58
C VAL A 73 5.43 -2.04 -3.60
N ALA A 74 6.11 -3.06 -4.13
CA ALA A 74 5.71 -4.46 -4.04
C ALA A 74 6.87 -5.40 -4.44
N ARG A 75 6.67 -6.72 -4.32
CA ARG A 75 7.66 -7.75 -4.72
C ARG A 75 7.69 -8.01 -6.24
N ARG A 76 6.54 -7.86 -6.92
CA ARG A 76 6.37 -8.20 -8.35
C ARG A 76 6.76 -7.03 -9.23
N PHE A 77 8.06 -6.97 -9.60
CA PHE A 77 8.64 -5.86 -10.36
C PHE A 77 7.93 -5.60 -11.69
N GLU A 78 7.73 -6.63 -12.50
CA GLU A 78 7.11 -6.50 -13.83
C GLU A 78 5.70 -5.89 -13.76
N LYS A 79 4.90 -6.30 -12.77
CA LYS A 79 3.57 -5.70 -12.57
C LYS A 79 3.64 -4.23 -12.16
N LEU A 80 4.63 -3.87 -11.33
CA LEU A 80 4.85 -2.47 -10.95
C LEU A 80 5.29 -1.63 -12.15
N GLN A 81 6.17 -2.15 -13.01
CA GLN A 81 6.64 -1.45 -14.19
C GLN A 81 5.51 -1.23 -15.21
N THR A 82 4.70 -2.26 -15.46
CA THR A 82 3.52 -2.16 -16.34
C THR A 82 2.55 -1.08 -15.82
N LEU A 83 2.24 -1.12 -14.52
CA LEU A 83 1.39 -0.11 -13.90
C LEU A 83 2.01 1.29 -13.99
N ALA A 84 3.31 1.42 -13.69
CA ALA A 84 4.00 2.71 -13.73
C ALA A 84 3.99 3.33 -15.13
N THR A 85 4.19 2.52 -16.17
CA THR A 85 4.12 2.96 -17.58
C THR A 85 2.71 3.46 -17.92
N ASP A 86 1.66 2.67 -17.62
CA ASP A 86 0.26 3.10 -17.86
C ASP A 86 -0.08 4.40 -17.11
N LEU A 87 0.37 4.56 -15.85
CA LEU A 87 0.10 5.75 -15.07
C LEU A 87 0.84 7.00 -15.62
N ARG A 88 2.10 6.87 -16.03
CA ARG A 88 2.88 7.96 -16.62
C ARG A 88 2.26 8.41 -17.95
N GLU A 89 1.91 7.48 -18.82
CA GLU A 89 1.33 7.77 -20.13
C GLU A 89 -0.05 8.43 -20.02
N ARG A 90 -0.92 7.86 -19.16
CA ARG A 90 -2.31 8.31 -19.04
C ARG A 90 -2.48 9.60 -18.26
N TYR A 91 -1.72 9.79 -17.18
CA TYR A 91 -1.93 10.87 -16.22
C TYR A 91 -0.77 11.87 -16.17
N ARG A 92 0.35 11.59 -16.85
CA ARG A 92 1.54 12.46 -16.91
C ARG A 92 2.08 12.80 -15.52
N VAL A 93 2.09 11.81 -14.61
CA VAL A 93 2.62 11.92 -13.26
C VAL A 93 3.95 11.21 -13.13
N ASP A 94 4.79 11.69 -12.21
CA ASP A 94 6.02 10.99 -11.84
C ASP A 94 5.69 9.70 -11.07
N VAL A 95 6.31 8.59 -11.44
CA VAL A 95 6.14 7.31 -10.77
C VAL A 95 7.49 6.65 -10.53
N VAL A 96 7.78 6.40 -9.27
CA VAL A 96 8.95 5.64 -8.81
C VAL A 96 8.52 4.22 -8.51
N VAL A 97 9.26 3.24 -8.99
CA VAL A 97 9.05 1.82 -8.71
C VAL A 97 10.12 1.32 -7.76
N GLU A 98 9.70 0.74 -6.64
CA GLU A 98 10.56 0.14 -5.63
C GLU A 98 10.17 -1.33 -5.44
N GLN A 99 11.03 -2.23 -5.92
CA GLN A 99 10.86 -3.67 -5.68
C GLN A 99 11.37 -3.99 -4.28
N VAL A 100 10.46 -4.23 -3.34
CA VAL A 100 10.80 -4.50 -1.94
C VAL A 100 9.95 -5.64 -1.39
N ASP A 101 10.58 -6.58 -0.72
CA ASP A 101 9.88 -7.50 0.17
C ASP A 101 9.73 -6.85 1.55
N LEU A 102 8.51 -6.36 1.79
CA LEU A 102 8.19 -5.69 3.05
C LEU A 102 8.17 -6.63 4.26
N SER A 103 8.17 -7.97 4.09
CA SER A 103 8.30 -8.90 5.22
C SER A 103 9.66 -8.78 5.90
N ASN A 104 10.65 -8.21 5.22
CA ASN A 104 11.97 -7.88 5.79
C ASN A 104 11.98 -6.42 6.29
N VAL A 105 12.00 -6.24 7.60
CA VAL A 105 12.03 -4.91 8.24
C VAL A 105 13.28 -4.11 7.85
N ALA A 106 14.43 -4.75 7.67
CA ALA A 106 15.63 -4.05 7.20
C ALA A 106 15.44 -3.48 5.80
N ALA A 107 14.73 -4.18 4.91
CA ALA A 107 14.39 -3.66 3.58
C ALA A 107 13.42 -2.46 3.64
N VAL A 108 12.54 -2.40 4.63
CA VAL A 108 11.67 -1.23 4.89
C VAL A 108 12.53 -0.01 5.26
N ILE A 109 13.49 -0.17 6.16
CA ILE A 109 14.41 0.91 6.59
C ILE A 109 15.25 1.38 5.40
N GLN A 110 15.78 0.46 4.60
CA GLN A 110 16.55 0.79 3.39
C GLN A 110 15.69 1.53 2.36
N LEU A 111 14.43 1.13 2.14
CA LEU A 111 13.49 1.86 1.27
C LEU A 111 13.34 3.31 1.74
N HIS A 112 13.10 3.52 3.03
CA HIS A 112 12.96 4.85 3.61
C HIS A 112 14.23 5.69 3.38
N HIS A 113 15.43 5.14 3.63
CA HIS A 113 16.71 5.84 3.36
C HIS A 113 16.86 6.22 1.89
N ARG A 114 16.66 5.29 0.94
CA ARG A 114 16.74 5.57 -0.49
C ARG A 114 15.82 6.69 -0.94
N LEU A 115 14.59 6.73 -0.43
CA LEU A 115 13.65 7.80 -0.78
C LEU A 115 14.11 9.16 -0.23
N ARG A 116 14.64 9.20 0.98
CA ARG A 116 15.21 10.42 1.58
C ARG A 116 16.43 10.93 0.80
N GLU A 117 17.35 10.05 0.45
CA GLU A 117 18.55 10.40 -0.36
C GLU A 117 18.16 10.97 -1.73
N ARG A 118 17.06 10.52 -2.30
CA ARG A 118 16.49 11.03 -3.56
C ARG A 118 15.66 12.31 -3.38
N GLY A 119 15.54 12.85 -2.17
CA GLY A 119 14.73 14.01 -1.88
C GLY A 119 13.21 13.78 -1.99
N ILE A 120 12.74 12.53 -1.96
CA ILE A 120 11.32 12.18 -2.10
C ILE A 120 10.66 12.19 -0.71
N ALA A 121 9.90 13.25 -0.43
CA ALA A 121 9.16 13.41 0.81
C ALA A 121 7.74 12.84 0.66
N ILE A 122 7.43 11.78 1.40
CA ILE A 122 6.11 11.14 1.36
C ILE A 122 5.12 11.93 2.22
N ASP A 123 4.13 12.55 1.58
CA ASP A 123 3.04 13.28 2.25
C ASP A 123 1.79 12.41 2.47
N ILE A 124 1.63 11.33 1.67
CA ILE A 124 0.53 10.39 1.81
C ILE A 124 1.09 8.97 1.79
N LEU A 125 0.87 8.22 2.87
CA LEU A 125 1.19 6.80 2.95
C LEU A 125 -0.10 5.97 2.85
N ILE A 126 -0.17 5.10 1.85
CA ILE A 126 -1.19 4.05 1.74
C ILE A 126 -0.54 2.73 2.13
N ASN A 127 -0.67 2.37 3.40
CA ASN A 127 -0.11 1.14 3.94
C ASN A 127 -1.12 0.00 3.74
N ASN A 128 -1.06 -0.61 2.56
CA ASN A 128 -2.03 -1.57 2.04
C ASN A 128 -1.47 -2.98 1.90
N ALA A 129 -0.15 -3.16 1.83
CA ALA A 129 0.46 -4.48 1.70
C ALA A 129 -0.02 -5.42 2.80
N GLY A 130 -0.44 -6.60 2.42
CA GLY A 130 -0.95 -7.62 3.30
C GLY A 130 -1.51 -8.81 2.50
N HIS A 131 -1.76 -9.90 3.17
CA HIS A 131 -2.44 -11.05 2.58
C HIS A 131 -3.37 -11.72 3.60
N GLY A 132 -4.34 -12.48 3.11
CA GLY A 132 -5.25 -13.24 3.94
C GLY A 132 -4.77 -14.64 4.19
N LEU A 133 -5.21 -15.20 5.29
CA LEU A 133 -5.07 -16.61 5.60
C LEU A 133 -6.44 -17.14 6.02
N GLN A 134 -6.92 -18.17 5.33
CA GLN A 134 -8.15 -18.87 5.67
C GLN A 134 -7.85 -20.35 5.95
N GLY A 135 -8.41 -20.89 6.99
CA GLY A 135 -8.28 -22.29 7.38
C GLY A 135 -8.43 -22.47 8.88
N THR A 136 -8.65 -23.72 9.30
CA THR A 136 -8.68 -24.10 10.72
C THR A 136 -7.29 -23.86 11.31
N PHE A 137 -7.23 -23.21 12.46
CA PHE A 137 -5.96 -22.74 13.03
C PHE A 137 -4.96 -23.88 13.28
N VAL A 138 -5.45 -25.00 13.79
CA VAL A 138 -4.58 -26.16 14.15
C VAL A 138 -4.18 -27.00 12.95
N ASP A 139 -4.91 -26.95 11.84
CA ASP A 139 -4.62 -27.71 10.60
C ASP A 139 -3.71 -26.92 9.66
N GLY A 140 -3.59 -25.60 9.87
CA GLY A 140 -2.70 -24.74 9.12
C GLY A 140 -1.26 -24.85 9.58
N THR A 141 -0.31 -24.44 8.73
CA THR A 141 1.11 -24.40 9.13
C THR A 141 1.41 -23.17 9.98
N LEU A 142 2.26 -23.34 11.00
CA LEU A 142 2.74 -22.23 11.82
C LEU A 142 3.44 -21.17 10.96
N ASP A 143 4.25 -21.61 9.99
CA ASP A 143 4.99 -20.71 9.09
C ASP A 143 4.07 -19.78 8.30
N ALA A 144 2.93 -20.27 7.78
CA ALA A 144 1.95 -19.44 7.08
C ALA A 144 1.34 -18.39 8.01
N ALA A 145 1.01 -18.77 9.25
CA ALA A 145 0.49 -17.83 10.24
C ALA A 145 1.53 -16.76 10.61
N LEU A 146 2.77 -17.15 10.86
CA LEU A 146 3.87 -16.24 11.19
C LEU A 146 4.23 -15.33 10.02
N ALA A 147 4.28 -15.85 8.77
CA ALA A 147 4.54 -15.04 7.59
C ALA A 147 3.45 -13.97 7.37
N MET A 148 2.18 -14.31 7.63
CA MET A 148 1.10 -13.33 7.56
C MET A 148 1.25 -12.26 8.65
N LEU A 149 1.51 -12.62 9.91
CA LEU A 149 1.73 -11.67 10.99
C LEU A 149 2.95 -10.78 10.72
N GLN A 150 4.01 -11.35 10.16
CA GLN A 150 5.22 -10.61 9.78
C GLN A 150 4.88 -9.49 8.77
N LEU A 151 4.06 -9.75 7.76
CA LEU A 151 3.69 -8.73 6.78
C LEU A 151 2.58 -7.79 7.29
N ASP A 152 1.47 -8.34 7.82
CA ASP A 152 0.26 -7.59 8.13
C ASP A 152 0.34 -6.81 9.46
N VAL A 153 1.28 -7.20 10.36
CA VAL A 153 1.47 -6.57 11.68
C VAL A 153 2.85 -5.92 11.77
N VAL A 154 3.93 -6.72 11.74
CA VAL A 154 5.29 -6.22 12.00
C VAL A 154 5.72 -5.22 10.92
N SER A 155 5.60 -5.59 9.65
CA SER A 155 6.00 -4.73 8.53
C SER A 155 5.12 -3.50 8.40
N LEU A 156 3.79 -3.66 8.56
CA LEU A 156 2.87 -2.53 8.58
C LEU A 156 3.26 -1.52 9.67
N THR A 157 3.61 -2.01 10.86
CA THR A 157 4.06 -1.17 11.97
C THR A 157 5.36 -0.45 11.62
N ALA A 158 6.36 -1.16 11.09
CA ALA A 158 7.65 -0.59 10.70
C ALA A 158 7.50 0.50 9.62
N VAL A 159 6.73 0.21 8.55
CA VAL A 159 6.43 1.19 7.49
C VAL A 159 5.73 2.42 8.08
N THR A 160 4.68 2.20 8.88
CA THR A 160 3.95 3.30 9.51
C THR A 160 4.88 4.16 10.37
N HIS A 161 5.73 3.54 11.16
CA HIS A 161 6.62 4.22 12.11
C HIS A 161 7.62 5.15 11.41
N VAL A 162 8.38 4.64 10.43
CA VAL A 162 9.44 5.43 9.79
C VAL A 162 8.89 6.62 9.00
N PHE A 163 7.77 6.43 8.29
CA PHE A 163 7.16 7.54 7.54
C PHE A 163 6.40 8.51 8.44
N ALA A 164 5.78 8.04 9.55
CA ALA A 164 5.13 8.91 10.52
C ALA A 164 6.12 9.83 11.22
N GLN A 165 7.34 9.37 11.51
CA GLN A 165 8.40 10.20 12.08
C GLN A 165 8.75 11.38 11.16
N ASP A 166 8.95 11.11 9.87
CA ASP A 166 9.22 12.17 8.88
C ASP A 166 8.04 13.14 8.74
N MET A 167 6.81 12.61 8.70
CA MET A 167 5.60 13.44 8.62
C MET A 167 5.45 14.33 9.86
N ARG A 168 5.70 13.79 11.05
CA ARG A 168 5.71 14.55 12.31
C ARG A 168 6.73 15.67 12.29
N THR A 169 7.96 15.38 11.86
CA THR A 169 9.03 16.38 11.75
C THR A 169 8.66 17.53 10.81
N ARG A 170 7.93 17.23 9.73
CA ARG A 170 7.45 18.23 8.78
C ARG A 170 6.16 18.94 9.21
N GLY A 171 5.51 18.51 10.29
CA GLY A 171 4.23 19.04 10.75
C GLY A 171 3.05 18.76 9.82
N ARG A 172 3.18 17.81 8.89
CA ARG A 172 2.13 17.44 7.93
C ARG A 172 2.28 16.03 7.40
N GLY A 173 1.15 15.36 7.17
CA GLY A 173 1.12 14.04 6.56
C GLY A 173 -0.24 13.37 6.64
N LYS A 174 -0.43 12.34 5.83
CA LYS A 174 -1.64 11.52 5.83
C LYS A 174 -1.27 10.06 5.71
N ILE A 175 -1.81 9.23 6.59
CA ILE A 175 -1.57 7.79 6.62
C ILE A 175 -2.92 7.07 6.53
N LEU A 176 -3.07 6.19 5.55
CA LEU A 176 -4.20 5.28 5.46
C LEU A 176 -3.70 3.85 5.68
N LEU A 177 -4.24 3.21 6.73
CA LEU A 177 -3.97 1.80 7.04
C LEU A 177 -5.13 0.94 6.52
N VAL A 178 -4.81 -0.12 5.77
CA VAL A 178 -5.84 -1.03 5.24
C VAL A 178 -6.02 -2.21 6.20
N ALA A 179 -7.10 -2.17 6.96
CA ALA A 179 -7.56 -3.26 7.82
C ALA A 179 -8.56 -4.18 7.10
N SER A 180 -9.62 -4.55 7.75
CA SER A 180 -10.76 -5.33 7.24
C SER A 180 -11.97 -5.09 8.15
N PHE A 181 -13.20 -5.32 7.66
CA PHE A 181 -14.37 -5.37 8.54
C PHE A 181 -14.26 -6.51 9.58
N LEU A 182 -13.49 -7.57 9.29
CA LEU A 182 -13.15 -8.63 10.25
C LEU A 182 -12.33 -8.13 11.45
N ALA A 183 -11.79 -6.92 11.41
CA ALA A 183 -11.15 -6.29 12.57
C ALA A 183 -12.12 -6.08 13.76
N TYR A 184 -13.42 -6.12 13.53
CA TYR A 184 -14.44 -5.90 14.57
C TYR A 184 -14.97 -7.21 15.18
N LEU A 185 -14.61 -8.38 14.65
CA LEU A 185 -15.15 -9.67 15.07
C LEU A 185 -14.15 -10.82 14.87
N GLY A 186 -14.17 -11.80 15.77
CA GLY A 186 -13.50 -13.07 15.59
C GLY A 186 -14.39 -13.98 14.74
N VAL A 187 -13.84 -14.54 13.67
CA VAL A 187 -14.56 -15.44 12.75
C VAL A 187 -13.79 -16.74 12.64
N GLU A 188 -14.50 -17.87 12.74
CA GLU A 188 -13.93 -19.19 12.51
C GLU A 188 -13.22 -19.24 11.15
N LYS A 189 -12.10 -19.96 11.09
CA LYS A 189 -11.24 -20.09 9.91
C LYS A 189 -10.47 -18.81 9.51
N PHE A 190 -10.66 -17.69 10.23
CA PHE A 190 -9.94 -16.46 10.03
C PHE A 190 -9.26 -15.95 11.32
N ALA A 191 -8.97 -16.82 12.28
CA ALA A 191 -8.50 -16.45 13.60
C ALA A 191 -7.30 -15.50 13.57
N VAL A 192 -6.21 -15.89 12.90
CA VAL A 192 -4.99 -15.09 12.80
C VAL A 192 -5.21 -13.82 11.99
N TYR A 193 -5.94 -13.92 10.86
CA TYR A 193 -6.24 -12.77 10.02
C TYR A 193 -7.11 -11.71 10.73
N ALA A 194 -8.19 -12.14 11.39
CA ALA A 194 -9.04 -11.23 12.14
C ALA A 194 -8.28 -10.54 13.28
N ALA A 195 -7.42 -11.28 13.99
CA ALA A 195 -6.56 -10.73 15.04
C ALA A 195 -5.56 -9.70 14.49
N ALA A 196 -4.90 -10.01 13.35
CA ALA A 196 -3.98 -9.07 12.70
C ALA A 196 -4.70 -7.80 12.24
N LYS A 197 -5.91 -7.91 11.66
CA LYS A 197 -6.68 -6.74 11.22
C LYS A 197 -7.29 -5.96 12.39
N ALA A 198 -7.57 -6.60 13.52
CA ALA A 198 -7.93 -5.92 14.76
C ALA A 198 -6.74 -5.10 15.32
N TYR A 199 -5.52 -5.65 15.26
CA TYR A 199 -4.31 -4.90 15.58
C TYR A 199 -4.20 -3.63 14.72
N VAL A 200 -4.32 -3.73 13.40
CA VAL A 200 -4.24 -2.58 12.49
C VAL A 200 -5.28 -1.52 12.81
N LEU A 201 -6.51 -1.94 13.10
CA LEU A 201 -7.59 -1.03 13.49
C LEU A 201 -7.24 -0.27 14.76
N ARG A 202 -6.82 -0.97 15.83
CA ARG A 202 -6.50 -0.33 17.12
C ARG A 202 -5.27 0.55 17.05
N LEU A 203 -4.24 0.10 16.35
CA LEU A 203 -3.06 0.92 16.08
C LEU A 203 -3.44 2.24 15.39
N GLY A 204 -4.24 2.16 14.33
CA GLY A 204 -4.64 3.34 13.57
C GLY A 204 -5.55 4.29 14.35
N GLU A 205 -6.46 3.76 15.18
CA GLU A 205 -7.31 4.57 16.07
C GLU A 205 -6.46 5.33 17.11
N ALA A 206 -5.46 4.68 17.71
CA ALA A 206 -4.54 5.30 18.66
C ALA A 206 -3.67 6.37 17.97
N LEU A 207 -3.03 6.03 16.86
CA LEU A 207 -2.18 6.95 16.10
C LEU A 207 -2.95 8.16 15.56
N HIS A 208 -4.24 8.03 15.25
CA HIS A 208 -5.08 9.17 14.88
C HIS A 208 -5.11 10.23 15.98
N GLY A 209 -5.23 9.82 17.24
CA GLY A 209 -5.22 10.71 18.39
C GLY A 209 -3.83 11.30 18.66
N GLU A 210 -2.80 10.43 18.69
CA GLU A 210 -1.43 10.79 19.01
C GLU A 210 -0.84 11.81 18.05
N LEU A 211 -0.99 11.57 16.72
CA LEU A 211 -0.33 12.36 15.67
C LEU A 211 -1.14 13.58 15.21
N LYS A 212 -2.39 13.73 15.70
CA LYS A 212 -3.26 14.85 15.32
C LYS A 212 -2.64 16.21 15.63
N ARG A 213 -1.98 16.34 16.80
CA ARG A 213 -1.33 17.59 17.23
C ARG A 213 -0.10 17.91 16.38
N ASP A 214 0.52 16.90 15.80
CA ASP A 214 1.68 17.03 14.91
C ASP A 214 1.29 17.28 13.44
N GLY A 215 0.01 17.57 13.16
CA GLY A 215 -0.48 17.83 11.80
C GLY A 215 -0.60 16.59 10.91
N VAL A 216 -0.46 15.37 11.47
CA VAL A 216 -0.55 14.12 10.75
C VAL A 216 -1.92 13.47 10.98
N THR A 217 -2.57 13.10 9.87
CA THR A 217 -3.87 12.41 9.89
C THR A 217 -3.67 10.92 9.67
N VAL A 218 -4.19 10.09 10.56
CA VAL A 218 -4.25 8.62 10.36
C VAL A 218 -5.69 8.19 10.20
N THR A 219 -5.98 7.38 9.18
CA THR A 219 -7.31 6.83 8.90
C THR A 219 -7.21 5.34 8.64
N VAL A 220 -8.13 4.56 9.20
CA VAL A 220 -8.21 3.13 8.95
C VAL A 220 -9.33 2.83 7.97
N LEU A 221 -9.00 2.18 6.86
CA LEU A 221 -9.97 1.64 5.92
C LEU A 221 -10.26 0.17 6.30
N CYS A 222 -11.52 -0.14 6.54
CA CYS A 222 -11.99 -1.49 6.90
C CYS A 222 -12.90 -2.03 5.78
N PRO A 223 -12.33 -2.55 4.68
CA PRO A 223 -13.12 -3.08 3.57
C PRO A 223 -13.90 -4.33 3.98
N GLY A 224 -15.04 -4.55 3.33
CA GLY A 224 -15.68 -5.85 3.25
C GLY A 224 -15.01 -6.72 2.20
N MET A 225 -15.63 -7.84 1.89
CA MET A 225 -15.18 -8.71 0.79
C MET A 225 -15.18 -7.94 -0.53
N SER A 226 -14.07 -8.04 -1.27
CA SER A 226 -13.91 -7.27 -2.50
C SER A 226 -13.17 -8.10 -3.56
N ASP A 227 -13.50 -7.86 -4.82
CA ASP A 227 -12.93 -8.55 -5.97
C ASP A 227 -11.54 -7.97 -6.31
N THR A 228 -10.54 -8.38 -5.54
CA THR A 228 -9.17 -7.85 -5.63
C THR A 228 -8.12 -8.91 -5.96
N GLY A 229 -8.54 -10.16 -6.26
CA GLY A 229 -7.62 -11.30 -6.30
C GLY A 229 -7.09 -11.74 -4.92
N PHE A 230 -7.48 -11.02 -3.86
CA PHE A 230 -7.11 -11.33 -2.48
C PHE A 230 -7.68 -12.69 -2.03
N ALA A 231 -8.93 -12.97 -2.39
CA ALA A 231 -9.59 -14.23 -2.08
C ALA A 231 -8.86 -15.43 -2.73
N THR A 232 -8.40 -15.27 -3.96
CA THR A 232 -7.58 -16.29 -4.66
C THR A 232 -6.24 -16.47 -3.97
N ALA A 233 -5.58 -15.37 -3.57
CA ALA A 233 -4.30 -15.43 -2.85
C ALA A 233 -4.44 -16.04 -1.45
N ALA A 234 -5.59 -15.86 -0.79
CA ALA A 234 -5.94 -16.44 0.50
C ALA A 234 -6.48 -17.88 0.39
N GLN A 235 -6.47 -18.47 -0.80
CA GLN A 235 -7.06 -19.80 -1.10
C GLN A 235 -8.54 -19.91 -0.71
N GLN A 236 -9.27 -18.79 -0.73
CA GLN A 236 -10.68 -18.74 -0.41
C GLN A 236 -11.52 -19.40 -1.50
N LYS A 237 -12.40 -20.30 -1.11
CA LYS A 237 -13.46 -20.81 -2.01
C LYS A 237 -14.55 -19.75 -2.14
N ILE A 238 -14.66 -19.15 -3.31
CA ILE A 238 -15.67 -18.13 -3.61
C ILE A 238 -16.90 -18.85 -4.19
N THR A 239 -17.99 -18.89 -3.42
CA THR A 239 -19.28 -19.37 -3.93
C THR A 239 -19.96 -18.30 -4.81
N PRO A 240 -20.85 -18.66 -5.75
CA PRO A 240 -21.56 -17.66 -6.57
C PRO A 240 -22.34 -16.63 -5.75
N ALA A 241 -22.96 -17.04 -4.64
CA ALA A 241 -23.65 -16.14 -3.71
C ALA A 241 -22.68 -15.14 -3.05
N LEU A 242 -21.48 -15.59 -2.69
CA LEU A 242 -20.46 -14.76 -2.09
C LEU A 242 -19.91 -13.73 -3.10
N LYS A 243 -19.77 -14.14 -4.36
CA LYS A 243 -19.32 -13.25 -5.45
C LYS A 243 -20.28 -12.07 -5.67
N LEU A 244 -21.58 -12.29 -5.49
CA LEU A 244 -22.60 -11.23 -5.61
C LEU A 244 -22.48 -10.17 -4.49
N LEU A 245 -21.95 -10.54 -3.33
CA LEU A 245 -21.74 -9.65 -2.18
C LEU A 245 -20.39 -8.93 -2.22
N MET A 246 -19.52 -9.30 -3.16
CA MET A 246 -18.20 -8.67 -3.28
C MET A 246 -18.31 -7.27 -3.84
N MET A 247 -17.63 -6.34 -3.21
CA MET A 247 -17.54 -4.95 -3.67
C MET A 247 -16.46 -4.81 -4.74
N GLN A 248 -16.70 -3.94 -5.71
CA GLN A 248 -15.65 -3.53 -6.64
C GLN A 248 -14.59 -2.68 -5.92
N PRO A 249 -13.29 -2.79 -6.29
CA PRO A 249 -12.22 -2.04 -5.64
C PRO A 249 -12.39 -0.52 -5.70
N ALA A 250 -12.81 0.03 -6.84
CA ALA A 250 -12.87 1.46 -7.09
C ALA A 250 -13.75 2.26 -6.09
N PRO A 251 -15.00 1.88 -5.77
CA PRO A 251 -15.80 2.56 -4.76
C PRO A 251 -15.23 2.41 -3.34
N VAL A 252 -14.58 1.29 -3.02
CA VAL A 252 -13.95 1.05 -1.71
C VAL A 252 -12.77 1.99 -1.51
N VAL A 253 -11.87 2.06 -2.49
CA VAL A 253 -10.71 2.96 -2.48
C VAL A 253 -11.15 4.42 -2.42
N ARG A 254 -12.14 4.81 -3.22
CA ARG A 254 -12.71 6.17 -3.19
C ARG A 254 -13.24 6.54 -1.81
N ALA A 255 -13.91 5.60 -1.13
CA ALA A 255 -14.39 5.83 0.23
C ALA A 255 -13.23 6.00 1.22
N GLY A 256 -12.15 5.24 1.08
CA GLY A 256 -10.92 5.38 1.87
C GLY A 256 -10.26 6.74 1.68
N ILE A 257 -10.05 7.16 0.42
CA ILE A 257 -9.47 8.47 0.09
C ILE A 257 -10.30 9.62 0.66
N ARG A 258 -11.63 9.58 0.49
CA ARG A 258 -12.54 10.59 1.04
C ARG A 258 -12.49 10.64 2.57
N ALA A 259 -12.43 9.48 3.22
CA ALA A 259 -12.33 9.42 4.69
C ALA A 259 -11.01 10.01 5.20
N LEU A 260 -9.89 9.72 4.53
CA LEU A 260 -8.58 10.28 4.82
C LEU A 260 -8.56 11.81 4.65
N GLN A 261 -9.14 12.31 3.56
CA GLN A 261 -9.27 13.76 3.31
C GLN A 261 -10.15 14.44 4.36
N ALA A 262 -11.24 13.79 4.77
CA ALA A 262 -12.17 14.25 5.80
C ALA A 262 -11.66 14.01 7.23
N ARG A 263 -10.41 13.54 7.41
CA ARG A 263 -9.77 13.29 8.72
C ARG A 263 -10.59 12.35 9.61
N ARG A 264 -11.27 11.36 9.04
CA ARG A 264 -12.02 10.37 9.82
C ARG A 264 -11.07 9.34 10.43
N ILE A 265 -11.38 8.88 11.65
CA ILE A 265 -10.60 7.85 12.34
C ILE A 265 -10.64 6.53 11.54
N SER A 266 -11.83 6.11 11.14
CA SER A 266 -11.99 4.89 10.35
C SER A 266 -13.18 4.97 9.41
N VAL A 267 -13.20 4.09 8.40
CA VAL A 267 -14.32 3.96 7.45
C VAL A 267 -14.55 2.49 7.08
N VAL A 268 -15.81 2.08 7.12
CA VAL A 268 -16.30 0.79 6.62
C VAL A 268 -17.12 1.06 5.36
N PRO A 269 -16.61 0.73 4.15
CA PRO A 269 -17.37 0.91 2.91
C PRO A 269 -18.54 -0.06 2.78
N GLY A 270 -19.62 0.40 2.17
CA GLY A 270 -20.81 -0.39 1.95
C GLY A 270 -21.78 -0.37 3.15
N TRP A 271 -23.08 -0.26 2.85
CA TRP A 271 -24.10 -0.18 3.90
C TRP A 271 -24.25 -1.51 4.66
N ALA A 272 -24.16 -2.65 3.95
CA ALA A 272 -24.24 -3.97 4.56
C ALA A 272 -23.10 -4.23 5.55
N ASN A 273 -21.86 -3.87 5.17
CA ASN A 273 -20.70 -3.98 6.05
C ASN A 273 -20.85 -3.07 7.28
N LYS A 274 -21.38 -1.85 7.10
CA LYS A 274 -21.68 -0.94 8.22
C LYS A 274 -22.72 -1.52 9.17
N ALA A 275 -23.81 -2.08 8.63
CA ALA A 275 -24.84 -2.74 9.41
C ALA A 275 -24.27 -3.91 10.21
N THR A 276 -23.42 -4.73 9.58
CA THR A 276 -22.71 -5.83 10.25
C THR A 276 -21.84 -5.33 11.41
N VAL A 277 -21.01 -4.30 11.18
CA VAL A 277 -20.19 -3.72 12.25
C VAL A 277 -21.04 -3.10 13.36
N MET A 278 -22.17 -2.45 13.03
CA MET A 278 -23.09 -1.92 14.03
C MET A 278 -23.69 -3.06 14.84
N PHE A 279 -24.14 -4.15 14.20
CA PHE A 279 -24.64 -5.34 14.87
C PHE A 279 -23.62 -5.90 15.88
N THR A 280 -22.32 -5.99 15.50
CA THR A 280 -21.29 -6.49 16.44
C THR A 280 -21.02 -5.54 17.61
N ARG A 281 -21.34 -4.26 17.49
CA ARG A 281 -21.19 -3.27 18.57
C ARG A 281 -22.37 -3.23 19.54
N THR A 282 -23.56 -3.57 19.06
CA THR A 282 -24.81 -3.44 19.83
C THR A 282 -25.30 -4.75 20.43
N THR A 283 -24.73 -5.88 20.02
CA THR A 283 -25.15 -7.21 20.48
C THR A 283 -24.07 -7.90 21.31
N PRO A 284 -24.46 -8.82 22.23
CA PRO A 284 -23.51 -9.63 22.98
C PRO A 284 -22.59 -10.46 22.06
N ARG A 285 -21.33 -10.65 22.48
CA ARG A 285 -20.33 -11.36 21.66
C ARG A 285 -20.76 -12.77 21.26
N TRP A 286 -21.42 -13.51 22.14
CA TRP A 286 -21.89 -14.86 21.85
C TRP A 286 -22.89 -14.91 20.68
N LEU A 287 -23.75 -13.90 20.54
CA LEU A 287 -24.76 -13.85 19.51
C LEU A 287 -24.15 -13.69 18.11
N HIS A 288 -23.26 -12.69 17.93
CA HIS A 288 -22.64 -12.52 16.60
C HIS A 288 -21.66 -13.65 16.28
N GLN A 289 -20.97 -14.25 17.26
CA GLN A 289 -20.18 -15.46 17.03
C GLN A 289 -21.06 -16.62 16.53
N ALA A 290 -22.20 -16.88 17.18
CA ALA A 290 -23.14 -17.92 16.74
C ALA A 290 -23.70 -17.66 15.33
N VAL A 291 -24.02 -16.40 15.00
CA VAL A 291 -24.51 -16.02 13.66
C VAL A 291 -23.42 -16.26 12.60
N PHE A 292 -22.20 -15.81 12.84
CA PHE A 292 -21.11 -15.98 11.89
C PHE A 292 -20.66 -17.43 11.74
N ALA A 293 -20.61 -18.21 12.82
CA ALA A 293 -20.35 -19.65 12.77
C ALA A 293 -21.39 -20.38 11.89
N ARG A 294 -22.67 -19.98 12.00
CA ARG A 294 -23.74 -20.55 11.18
C ARG A 294 -23.61 -20.19 9.70
N ILE A 295 -23.20 -18.96 9.38
CA ILE A 295 -22.95 -18.49 8.01
C ILE A 295 -21.74 -19.26 7.42
N MET A 296 -20.66 -19.40 8.16
CA MET A 296 -19.46 -20.13 7.71
C MET A 296 -19.70 -21.64 7.61
N GLY A 297 -20.45 -22.24 8.56
CA GLY A 297 -20.81 -23.66 8.52
C GLY A 297 -21.80 -24.03 7.39
N ALA A 298 -22.64 -23.09 6.94
CA ALA A 298 -23.50 -23.29 5.79
C ALA A 298 -22.72 -23.34 4.47
N THR A 299 -21.61 -22.60 4.36
CA THR A 299 -20.74 -22.66 3.19
C THR A 299 -20.00 -24.00 3.06
N ASP A 300 -19.63 -24.62 4.17
CA ASP A 300 -18.97 -25.95 4.19
C ASP A 300 -19.91 -27.11 3.80
N ARG A 301 -21.18 -27.06 4.23
CA ARG A 301 -22.17 -28.10 3.89
C ARG A 301 -22.52 -28.09 2.40
N GLY A 302 -22.51 -26.93 1.75
CA GLY A 302 -22.68 -26.82 0.31
C GLY A 302 -21.56 -27.52 -0.48
N ASP A 303 -20.33 -27.49 0.04
CA ASP A 303 -19.18 -28.13 -0.59
C ASP A 303 -19.19 -29.67 -0.41
N ALA A 304 -19.61 -30.17 0.74
CA ALA A 304 -19.72 -31.61 1.00
C ALA A 304 -20.81 -32.26 0.10
N HIS A 305 -21.88 -31.54 -0.13
CA HIS A 305 -22.97 -32.03 -1.02
C HIS A 305 -22.56 -32.05 -2.49
N SER A 306 -21.79 -31.06 -2.95
CA SER A 306 -21.27 -31.01 -4.33
C SER A 306 -20.18 -32.04 -4.59
N ALA A 307 -19.39 -32.39 -3.59
CA ALA A 307 -18.35 -33.45 -3.68
C ALA A 307 -18.99 -34.85 -3.72
N SER A 308 -20.01 -35.11 -2.90
CA SER A 308 -20.69 -36.41 -2.89
C SER A 308 -21.48 -36.68 -4.19
N VAL A 309 -22.07 -35.67 -4.82
CA VAL A 309 -22.74 -35.78 -6.13
C VAL A 309 -21.77 -36.08 -7.27
N LYS A 310 -20.49 -35.59 -7.20
CA LYS A 310 -19.48 -35.91 -8.20
C LYS A 310 -18.90 -37.32 -8.05
N VAL A 311 -18.87 -37.88 -6.85
CA VAL A 311 -18.39 -39.26 -6.60
C VAL A 311 -19.48 -40.28 -6.99
N ALA A 312 -20.76 -39.94 -6.86
CA ALA A 312 -21.87 -40.81 -7.25
C ALA A 312 -22.15 -40.87 -8.77
N ARG A 313 -21.43 -40.08 -9.58
CA ARG A 313 -21.54 -40.08 -11.07
C ARG A 313 -20.31 -40.62 -11.79
N ARG A 314 -19.39 -41.27 -11.10
CA ARG A 314 -18.28 -42.08 -11.63
C ARG A 314 -18.48 -43.52 -11.20
#